data_d9180f052b76519fee2b1f387683bff7
#
_entry.id   d9180f052b76519fee2b1f387683bff7
#
_cell.length_a   1.000
_cell.length_b   1.000
_cell.length_c   1.000
_cell.angle_alpha   90.00
_cell.angle_beta   90.00
_cell.angle_gamma   90.00
#
_symmetry.space_group_name_H-M   'P 1'
#
loop_
_entity.id
_entity.type
_entity.pdbx_description
1 polymer ?
#
loop_
_entity_poly.entity_id
_entity_poly.type
_entity_poly.pdbx_seq_one_letter_code
_entity_poly.pdbx_strand_id
1 'polypeptide(L)'
;MNKKIIAAIFGVVITISILVIQSTFNTSDQIILEQTFMISAVYFENTGYAEISFFDKSSKTKHVALEILGMPESFHKEYMSSTFVEKIPIPVPKYGWQSIPVVLLVEHEEFGSIGIKTEIRPVGEIPSKVIFSKLDV
;
A
#
# COMPACT_ATOMS: atom_id res chain seq x y z
N MET A 1 -21.82 -21.88 4.08
CA MET A 1 -21.82 -20.43 3.97
C MET A 1 -21.67 -20.05 2.49
N ASN A 2 -22.51 -19.18 2.00
CA ASN A 2 -22.56 -18.85 0.57
C ASN A 2 -21.33 -17.98 0.20
N LYS A 3 -20.61 -18.32 -0.87
CA LYS A 3 -19.43 -17.60 -1.35
C LYS A 3 -19.67 -16.10 -1.55
N LYS A 4 -20.89 -15.71 -1.92
CA LYS A 4 -21.29 -14.30 -2.08
C LYS A 4 -21.31 -13.53 -0.74
N ILE A 5 -21.67 -14.20 0.35
CA ILE A 5 -21.69 -13.61 1.70
C ILE A 5 -20.26 -13.40 2.20
N ILE A 6 -19.38 -14.36 1.93
CA ILE A 6 -17.95 -14.27 2.31
C ILE A 6 -17.28 -13.09 1.57
N ALA A 7 -17.53 -12.94 0.29
CA ALA A 7 -17.01 -11.81 -0.50
C ALA A 7 -17.53 -10.45 0.01
N ALA A 8 -18.80 -10.37 0.42
CA ALA A 8 -19.39 -9.16 0.99
C ALA A 8 -18.78 -8.82 2.35
N ILE A 9 -18.52 -9.81 3.20
CA ILE A 9 -17.88 -9.63 4.51
C ILE A 9 -16.43 -9.15 4.33
N PHE A 10 -15.68 -9.75 3.40
CA PHE A 10 -14.33 -9.31 3.07
C PHE A 10 -14.30 -7.87 2.55
N GLY A 11 -15.22 -7.50 1.66
CA GLY A 11 -15.35 -6.13 1.16
C GLY A 11 -15.63 -5.11 2.27
N VAL A 12 -16.49 -5.45 3.22
CA VAL A 12 -16.83 -4.60 4.37
C VAL A 12 -15.64 -4.45 5.31
N VAL A 13 -14.90 -5.53 5.59
CA VAL A 13 -13.70 -5.49 6.44
C VAL A 13 -12.62 -4.60 5.84
N ILE A 14 -12.39 -4.69 4.52
CA ILE A 14 -11.43 -3.85 3.80
C ILE A 14 -11.85 -2.38 3.86
N THR A 15 -13.12 -2.08 3.66
CA THR A 15 -13.65 -0.70 3.71
C THR A 15 -13.51 -0.10 5.10
N ILE A 16 -13.79 -0.87 6.15
CA ILE A 16 -13.64 -0.45 7.54
C ILE A 16 -12.16 -0.22 7.87
N SER A 17 -11.25 -1.07 7.39
CA SER A 17 -9.81 -0.89 7.59
C SER A 17 -9.29 0.42 6.97
N ILE A 18 -9.81 0.81 5.81
CA ILE A 18 -9.45 2.07 5.16
C ILE A 18 -10.00 3.27 5.93
N LEU A 19 -11.20 3.16 6.52
CA LEU A 19 -11.81 4.24 7.30
C LEU A 19 -11.16 4.45 8.67
N VAL A 20 -10.54 3.43 9.24
CA VAL A 20 -9.87 3.51 10.55
C VAL A 20 -8.47 4.11 10.47
N ILE A 21 -7.88 4.26 9.26
CA ILE A 21 -6.59 4.96 9.07
C ILE A 21 -6.79 6.48 9.20
N GLN A 22 -7.12 6.95 10.39
CA GLN A 22 -7.31 8.38 10.63
C GLN A 22 -6.41 8.95 11.74
N SER A 23 -5.79 8.11 12.56
CA SER A 23 -4.85 8.58 13.55
C SER A 23 -3.45 8.75 12.94
N THR A 24 -2.91 9.96 13.03
CA THR A 24 -1.56 10.25 12.54
C THR A 24 -0.55 10.03 13.66
N PHE A 25 0.63 9.55 13.30
CA PHE A 25 1.77 9.55 14.21
C PHE A 25 2.23 10.98 14.50
N ASN A 26 2.81 11.21 15.67
CA ASN A 26 3.47 12.48 15.95
C ASN A 26 4.71 12.68 15.07
N THR A 27 5.26 13.89 15.03
CA THR A 27 6.38 14.24 14.13
C THR A 27 7.62 13.37 14.35
N SER A 28 7.95 13.03 15.60
CA SER A 28 9.10 12.18 15.93
C SER A 28 8.93 10.76 15.41
N ASP A 29 7.73 10.20 15.56
CA ASP A 29 7.41 8.86 15.06
C ASP A 29 7.40 8.82 13.53
N GLN A 30 6.92 9.86 12.87
CA GLN A 30 6.95 9.99 11.40
C GLN A 30 8.39 9.89 10.87
N ILE A 31 9.32 10.59 11.48
CA ILE A 31 10.73 10.56 11.08
C ILE A 31 11.31 9.15 11.22
N ILE A 32 11.02 8.48 12.32
CA ILE A 32 11.49 7.10 12.55
C ILE A 32 10.92 6.15 11.50
N LEU A 33 9.65 6.27 11.18
CA LEU A 33 8.99 5.44 10.18
C LEU A 33 9.56 5.68 8.77
N GLU A 34 9.79 6.93 8.40
CA GLU A 34 10.41 7.30 7.12
C GLU A 34 11.83 6.76 6.98
N GLN A 35 12.57 6.68 8.09
CA GLN A 35 13.92 6.11 8.12
C GLN A 35 13.91 4.58 8.10
N THR A 36 12.87 3.96 8.60
CA THR A 36 12.76 2.50 8.72
C THR A 36 12.22 1.85 7.45
N PHE A 37 11.19 2.45 6.84
CA PHE A 37 10.51 1.88 5.68
C PHE A 37 10.85 2.64 4.40
N MET A 38 11.23 1.89 3.37
CA MET A 38 11.39 2.41 2.01
C MET A 38 10.27 1.86 1.13
N ILE A 39 9.44 2.74 0.60
CA ILE A 39 8.32 2.39 -0.27
C ILE A 39 8.46 3.15 -1.58
N SER A 40 8.26 2.46 -2.69
CA SER A 40 8.26 3.04 -4.02
C SER A 40 7.09 2.47 -4.83
N ALA A 41 6.45 3.33 -5.61
CA ALA A 41 5.35 2.95 -6.49
C ALA A 41 5.49 3.73 -7.80
N VAL A 42 5.99 3.06 -8.84
CA VAL A 42 6.36 3.69 -10.12
C VAL A 42 5.73 2.94 -11.28
N TYR A 43 5.16 3.70 -12.23
CA TYR A 43 4.65 3.18 -13.48
C TYR A 43 5.65 3.39 -14.63
N PHE A 44 5.91 2.33 -15.38
CA PHE A 44 6.79 2.33 -16.54
C PHE A 44 5.96 2.24 -17.82
N GLU A 45 5.83 3.35 -18.53
CA GLU A 45 5.02 3.43 -19.76
C GLU A 45 5.51 2.48 -20.86
N ASN A 46 6.80 2.29 -20.96
CA ASN A 46 7.41 1.44 -21.99
C ASN A 46 7.07 -0.05 -21.82
N THR A 47 6.79 -0.50 -20.62
CA THR A 47 6.44 -1.90 -20.33
C THR A 47 4.97 -2.11 -19.99
N GLY A 48 4.26 -1.04 -19.59
CA GLY A 48 2.88 -1.12 -19.13
C GLY A 48 2.70 -1.70 -17.72
N TYR A 49 3.77 -1.74 -16.93
CA TYR A 49 3.75 -2.27 -15.57
C TYR A 49 4.01 -1.19 -14.53
N ALA A 50 3.30 -1.27 -13.41
CA ALA A 50 3.69 -0.59 -12.19
C ALA A 50 4.55 -1.51 -11.33
N GLU A 51 5.56 -0.95 -10.70
CA GLU A 51 6.42 -1.64 -9.75
C GLU A 51 6.21 -1.04 -8.37
N ILE A 52 5.76 -1.88 -7.44
CA ILE A 52 5.58 -1.52 -6.03
C ILE A 52 6.68 -2.23 -5.25
N SER A 53 7.51 -1.46 -4.55
CA SER A 53 8.55 -2.02 -3.70
C SER A 53 8.36 -1.61 -2.24
N PHE A 54 8.62 -2.55 -1.35
CA PHE A 54 8.59 -2.37 0.08
C PHE A 54 9.87 -2.94 0.69
N PHE A 55 10.50 -2.18 1.56
CA PHE A 55 11.68 -2.62 2.29
C PHE A 55 11.66 -2.07 3.71
N ASP A 56 11.68 -2.96 4.69
CA ASP A 56 11.83 -2.65 6.10
C ASP A 56 13.29 -2.87 6.51
N LYS A 57 14.02 -1.80 6.77
CA LYS A 57 15.42 -1.84 7.17
C LYS A 57 15.66 -2.57 8.50
N SER A 58 14.66 -2.61 9.37
CA SER A 58 14.76 -3.28 10.69
C SER A 58 14.57 -4.78 10.59
N SER A 59 13.99 -5.31 9.49
CA SER A 59 13.63 -6.72 9.30
C SER A 59 12.65 -7.26 10.35
N LYS A 60 11.84 -6.39 10.95
CA LYS A 60 10.87 -6.73 12.00
C LYS A 60 9.42 -6.77 11.52
N THR A 61 9.20 -6.65 10.23
CA THR A 61 7.88 -6.81 9.64
C THR A 61 7.46 -8.27 9.65
N LYS A 62 6.27 -8.54 10.19
CA LYS A 62 5.67 -9.88 10.25
C LYS A 62 4.78 -10.17 9.06
N HIS A 63 3.99 -9.19 8.65
CA HIS A 63 2.98 -9.34 7.61
C HIS A 63 2.72 -8.01 6.91
N VAL A 64 2.51 -8.06 5.61
CA VAL A 64 2.10 -6.90 4.80
C VAL A 64 0.95 -7.31 3.89
N ALA A 65 -0.13 -6.55 3.92
CA ALA A 65 -1.19 -6.63 2.94
C ALA A 65 -1.07 -5.45 1.97
N LEU A 66 -0.88 -5.73 0.69
CA LEU A 66 -0.81 -4.73 -0.38
C LEU A 66 -2.16 -4.64 -1.08
N GLU A 67 -2.71 -3.44 -1.18
CA GLU A 67 -3.91 -3.15 -1.93
C GLU A 67 -3.68 -1.99 -2.90
N ILE A 68 -4.18 -2.15 -4.12
CA ILE A 68 -4.18 -1.09 -5.14
C ILE A 68 -5.61 -0.78 -5.49
N LEU A 69 -5.99 0.47 -5.29
CA LEU A 69 -7.34 0.99 -5.50
C LEU A 69 -7.45 1.69 -6.86
N GLY A 70 -8.68 1.90 -7.34
CA GLY A 70 -8.92 2.65 -8.57
C GLY A 70 -8.65 1.90 -9.87
N MET A 71 -8.37 0.62 -9.81
CA MET A 71 -8.28 -0.27 -10.98
C MET A 71 -9.64 -0.91 -11.28
N PRO A 72 -9.90 -1.33 -12.54
CA PRO A 72 -11.14 -2.08 -12.88
C PRO A 72 -11.32 -3.32 -12.01
N GLU A 73 -10.23 -4.02 -11.71
CA GLU A 73 -10.18 -5.11 -10.74
C GLU A 73 -9.26 -4.71 -9.59
N SER A 74 -9.76 -4.84 -8.35
CA SER A 74 -8.96 -4.54 -7.16
C SER A 74 -7.80 -5.53 -7.06
N PHE A 75 -6.62 -5.02 -6.79
CA PHE A 75 -5.45 -5.85 -6.50
C PHE A 75 -5.28 -5.98 -4.99
N HIS A 76 -5.16 -7.23 -4.51
CA HIS A 76 -4.86 -7.54 -3.11
C HIS A 76 -3.88 -8.70 -3.05
N LYS A 77 -2.80 -8.54 -2.30
CA LYS A 77 -1.82 -9.60 -2.06
C LYS A 77 -1.20 -9.47 -0.68
N GLU A 78 -0.92 -10.60 -0.05
CA GLU A 78 -0.31 -10.65 1.28
C GLU A 78 1.11 -11.21 1.20
N TYR A 79 1.99 -10.66 2.04
CA TYR A 79 3.39 -11.05 2.14
C TYR A 79 3.76 -11.29 3.59
N MET A 80 4.55 -12.33 3.84
CA MET A 80 5.14 -12.67 5.14
C MET A 80 6.63 -12.34 5.15
N SER A 81 6.99 -11.16 4.64
CA SER A 81 8.38 -10.77 4.44
C SER A 81 8.60 -9.29 4.73
N SER A 82 9.81 -8.94 5.13
CA SER A 82 10.25 -7.56 5.33
C SER A 82 10.62 -6.83 4.03
N THR A 83 10.61 -7.53 2.92
CA THR A 83 10.91 -6.95 1.61
C THR A 83 10.15 -7.66 0.51
N PHE A 84 9.65 -6.90 -0.45
CA PHE A 84 9.10 -7.44 -1.69
C PHE A 84 9.14 -6.41 -2.81
N VAL A 85 9.07 -6.90 -4.03
CA VAL A 85 8.83 -6.12 -5.25
C VAL A 85 7.71 -6.79 -6.02
N GLU A 86 6.66 -6.06 -6.32
CA GLU A 86 5.52 -6.54 -7.09
C GLU A 86 5.38 -5.77 -8.39
N LYS A 87 5.26 -6.48 -9.50
CA LYS A 87 5.01 -5.89 -10.82
C LYS A 87 3.58 -6.20 -11.24
N ILE A 88 2.83 -5.15 -11.54
CA ILE A 88 1.40 -5.24 -11.81
C ILE A 88 1.12 -4.59 -13.17
N PRO A 89 0.50 -5.30 -14.12
CA PRO A 89 0.10 -4.69 -15.39
C PRO A 89 -1.00 -3.67 -15.15
N ILE A 90 -0.81 -2.47 -15.68
CA ILE A 90 -1.81 -1.40 -15.61
C ILE A 90 -2.19 -0.99 -17.02
N PRO A 91 -3.49 -0.99 -17.36
CA PRO A 91 -3.94 -0.53 -18.67
C PRO A 91 -3.51 0.90 -18.95
N VAL A 92 -3.08 1.18 -20.18
CA VAL A 92 -2.67 2.54 -20.59
C VAL A 92 -3.86 3.49 -20.42
N PRO A 93 -3.70 4.59 -19.67
CA PRO A 93 -4.75 5.57 -19.48
C PRO A 93 -5.09 6.29 -20.79
N LYS A 94 -6.37 6.30 -21.18
CA LYS A 94 -6.82 6.92 -22.44
C LYS A 94 -6.74 8.46 -22.41
N TYR A 95 -6.83 9.05 -21.22
CA TYR A 95 -6.97 10.50 -21.04
C TYR A 95 -5.86 11.10 -20.16
N GLY A 96 -4.68 10.48 -20.18
CA GLY A 96 -3.56 10.86 -19.32
C GLY A 96 -3.56 10.11 -17.99
N TRP A 97 -2.49 10.26 -17.24
CA TRP A 97 -2.30 9.56 -15.98
C TRP A 97 -3.31 10.04 -14.92
N GLN A 98 -3.97 9.09 -14.30
CA GLN A 98 -4.82 9.32 -13.14
C GLN A 98 -4.16 8.73 -11.90
N SER A 99 -4.38 9.37 -10.75
CA SER A 99 -3.87 8.89 -9.47
C SER A 99 -4.40 7.50 -9.15
N ILE A 100 -3.48 6.57 -8.85
CA ILE A 100 -3.81 5.20 -8.42
C ILE A 100 -3.29 5.01 -7.01
N PRO A 101 -4.17 5.03 -6.00
CA PRO A 101 -3.77 4.87 -4.60
C PRO A 101 -3.25 3.47 -4.30
N VAL A 102 -2.19 3.41 -3.50
CA VAL A 102 -1.60 2.18 -2.96
C VAL A 102 -1.68 2.22 -1.45
N VAL A 103 -2.20 1.16 -0.85
CA VAL A 103 -2.30 1.01 0.60
C VAL A 103 -1.55 -0.24 1.04
N LEU A 104 -0.71 -0.07 2.05
CA LEU A 104 0.00 -1.16 2.71
C LEU A 104 -0.45 -1.22 4.16
N LEU A 105 -0.92 -2.39 4.58
CA LEU A 105 -1.25 -2.67 5.97
C LEU A 105 -0.14 -3.54 6.54
N VAL A 106 0.68 -2.98 7.42
CA VAL A 106 1.90 -3.61 7.93
C VAL A 106 1.72 -3.99 9.39
N GLU A 107 2.01 -5.25 9.71
CA GLU A 107 2.16 -5.70 11.09
C GLU A 107 3.66 -5.77 11.42
N HIS A 108 4.08 -5.00 12.39
CA HIS A 108 5.47 -4.83 12.77
C HIS A 108 5.68 -5.14 14.25
N GLU A 109 6.77 -5.81 14.58
CA GLU A 109 7.09 -6.19 15.96
C GLU A 109 7.22 -5.01 16.90
N GLU A 110 7.78 -3.91 16.41
CA GLU A 110 8.08 -2.74 17.22
C GLU A 110 6.98 -1.67 17.19
N PHE A 111 6.42 -1.43 16.00
CA PHE A 111 5.44 -0.35 15.79
C PHE A 111 3.98 -0.83 15.83
N GLY A 112 3.74 -2.13 15.91
CA GLY A 112 2.38 -2.68 15.85
C GLY A 112 1.81 -2.62 14.44
N SER A 113 0.51 -2.33 14.33
CA SER A 113 -0.17 -2.23 13.05
C SER A 113 -0.08 -0.83 12.48
N ILE A 114 0.44 -0.72 11.26
CA ILE A 114 0.68 0.55 10.56
C ILE A 114 -0.01 0.53 9.21
N GLY A 115 -0.69 1.63 8.88
CA GLY A 115 -1.16 1.90 7.53
C GLY A 115 -0.18 2.80 6.79
N ILE A 116 0.16 2.42 5.56
CA ILE A 116 1.02 3.21 4.68
C ILE A 116 0.25 3.51 3.41
N LYS A 117 0.17 4.78 3.04
CA LYS A 117 -0.48 5.25 1.81
C LYS A 117 0.50 5.96 0.91
N THR A 118 0.42 5.66 -0.37
CA THR A 118 1.10 6.40 -1.43
C THR A 118 0.29 6.30 -2.73
N GLU A 119 0.80 6.85 -3.81
CA GLU A 119 0.20 6.77 -5.13
C GLU A 119 1.23 6.32 -6.15
N ILE A 120 0.78 5.57 -7.15
CA ILE A 120 1.62 5.22 -8.29
C ILE A 120 1.79 6.45 -9.17
N ARG A 121 3.03 6.79 -9.51
CA ARG A 121 3.39 7.88 -10.41
C ARG A 121 4.20 7.37 -11.59
N PRO A 122 4.04 7.95 -12.79
CA PRO A 122 4.90 7.62 -13.93
C PRO A 122 6.37 7.88 -13.63
N VAL A 123 7.25 7.06 -14.19
CA VAL A 123 8.70 7.25 -14.09
C VAL A 123 9.10 8.64 -14.62
N GLY A 124 10.00 9.33 -13.91
CA GLY A 124 10.43 10.68 -14.25
C GLY A 124 9.60 11.81 -13.63
N GLU A 125 8.44 11.51 -13.07
CA GLU A 125 7.68 12.47 -12.26
C GLU A 125 8.14 12.44 -10.80
N ILE A 126 7.81 13.51 -10.07
CA ILE A 126 8.10 13.58 -8.63
C ILE A 126 7.32 12.47 -7.93
N PRO A 127 7.99 11.60 -7.14
CA PRO A 127 7.31 10.54 -6.41
C PRO A 127 6.24 11.07 -5.47
N SER A 128 5.16 10.31 -5.32
CA SER A 128 4.11 10.66 -4.39
C SER A 128 4.60 10.57 -2.94
N LYS A 129 4.04 11.43 -2.10
CA LYS A 129 4.32 11.41 -0.67
C LYS A 129 3.86 10.09 -0.05
N VAL A 130 4.65 9.55 0.87
CA VAL A 130 4.30 8.38 1.67
C VAL A 130 3.74 8.85 3.00
N ILE A 131 2.53 8.39 3.35
CA ILE A 131 1.83 8.78 4.57
C ILE A 131 1.70 7.55 5.47
N PHE A 132 2.13 7.71 6.73
CA PHE A 132 2.05 6.68 7.75
C PHE A 132 0.93 6.99 8.75
N SER A 133 0.18 5.97 9.14
CA SER A 133 -0.90 6.09 10.12
C SER A 133 -0.92 4.91 11.08
N LYS A 134 -1.27 5.15 12.33
CA LYS A 134 -1.55 4.07 13.27
C LYS A 134 -2.86 3.39 12.92
N LEU A 135 -2.88 2.07 13.01
CA LEU A 135 -4.12 1.30 12.98
C LEU A 135 -4.48 0.94 14.42
N ASP A 136 -5.51 1.59 14.94
CA ASP A 136 -6.08 1.22 16.23
C ASP A 136 -6.98 0.00 16.03
N VAL A 137 -6.44 -1.15 16.35
CA VAL A 137 -7.19 -2.40 16.32
C VAL A 137 -7.44 -2.88 17.72
#